data_b48c200df36ba68a350c5d15df16c339
#
_entry.id   b48c200df36ba68a350c5d15df16c339
#
_cell.length_a   1.000
_cell.length_b   1.000
_cell.length_c   1.000
_cell.angle_alpha   90.00
_cell.angle_beta   90.00
_cell.angle_gamma   90.00
#
_symmetry.space_group_name_H-M   'P 1'
#
loop_
_entity.id
_entity.type
_entity.pdbx_description
1 polymer ?
#
loop_
_entity_poly.entity_id
_entity_poly.type
_entity_poly.pdbx_seq_one_letter_code
_entity_poly.pdbx_strand_id
1 'polypeptide(L)'
;DQEYWGKPVPGFGDPDARLVIVGLAPAAHGANRTGRMFTGDRSGDWLYRALHRAGFANQATATDRADGLALSNCYITAIVHCAPPDNKPTAEERSTCAGWLDRELDLLPSAEVVVALGQLAYNQVLRRFGPAVPKPRPRFGHGREVSVGGGPLVIAGYHPSQQNTFTGRLTEEMLDAIFTRANEVVGE
;
A
#
# COMPACT_ATOMS: atom_id res chain seq x y z
N ASP A 1 9.09 -2.65 28.68
CA ASP A 1 8.68 -3.80 27.83
C ASP A 1 7.52 -3.35 26.97
N GLN A 2 7.70 -3.35 25.63
CA GLN A 2 6.60 -3.07 24.70
C GLN A 2 5.99 -4.39 24.26
N GLU A 3 4.67 -4.50 24.35
CA GLU A 3 3.94 -5.64 23.79
C GLU A 3 3.79 -5.43 22.29
N TYR A 4 4.32 -6.38 21.49
CA TYR A 4 4.20 -6.37 20.04
C TYR A 4 2.95 -7.13 19.60
N TRP A 5 2.30 -6.65 18.53
CA TRP A 5 1.20 -7.40 17.91
C TRP A 5 1.62 -8.82 17.52
N GLY A 6 2.80 -8.99 16.91
CA GLY A 6 3.48 -10.28 16.72
C GLY A 6 2.70 -11.33 15.92
N LYS A 7 1.69 -10.93 15.14
CA LYS A 7 0.80 -11.77 14.33
C LYS A 7 0.75 -11.20 12.91
N PRO A 8 0.17 -11.92 11.92
CA PRO A 8 -0.13 -11.33 10.63
C PRO A 8 -0.93 -10.03 10.81
N VAL A 9 -0.44 -8.94 10.22
CA VAL A 9 -1.10 -7.64 10.31
C VAL A 9 -2.19 -7.57 9.24
N PRO A 10 -3.46 -7.40 9.63
CA PRO A 10 -4.55 -7.33 8.65
C PRO A 10 -4.46 -6.05 7.82
N GLY A 11 -5.14 -6.05 6.67
CA GLY A 11 -5.44 -4.82 5.97
C GLY A 11 -6.28 -3.88 6.83
N PHE A 12 -6.27 -2.59 6.48
CA PHE A 12 -6.90 -1.53 7.26
C PHE A 12 -7.58 -0.52 6.35
N GLY A 13 -8.79 -0.14 6.65
CA GLY A 13 -9.49 0.92 5.94
C GLY A 13 -10.97 0.64 5.71
N ASP A 14 -11.52 1.28 4.68
CA ASP A 14 -12.91 1.20 4.27
C ASP A 14 -13.14 -0.10 3.48
N PRO A 15 -14.09 -0.97 3.87
CA PRO A 15 -14.40 -2.18 3.12
C PRO A 15 -15.04 -1.91 1.74
N ASP A 16 -15.60 -0.73 1.52
CA ASP A 16 -16.20 -0.31 0.24
C ASP A 16 -15.24 0.57 -0.59
N ALA A 17 -13.94 0.56 -0.24
CA ALA A 17 -12.91 1.40 -0.84
C ALA A 17 -12.81 1.26 -2.36
N ARG A 18 -12.79 2.40 -3.06
CA ARG A 18 -12.43 2.49 -4.49
C ARG A 18 -10.91 2.62 -4.69
N LEU A 19 -10.16 3.10 -3.69
CA LEU A 19 -8.69 3.14 -3.67
C LEU A 19 -8.12 2.04 -2.77
N VAL A 20 -7.26 1.19 -3.33
CA VAL A 20 -6.50 0.20 -2.56
C VAL A 20 -5.01 0.51 -2.64
N ILE A 21 -4.34 0.53 -1.50
CA ILE A 21 -2.89 0.75 -1.41
C ILE A 21 -2.22 -0.56 -1.02
N VAL A 22 -1.24 -0.99 -1.81
CA VAL A 22 -0.50 -2.23 -1.57
C VAL A 22 0.95 -1.92 -1.24
N GLY A 23 1.36 -2.21 0.00
CA GLY A 23 2.73 -2.11 0.47
C GLY A 23 3.51 -3.41 0.31
N LEU A 24 4.74 -3.45 0.89
CA LEU A 24 5.60 -4.62 0.86
C LEU A 24 5.29 -5.60 2.01
N ALA A 25 5.48 -5.14 3.23
CA ALA A 25 5.37 -5.95 4.46
C ALA A 25 5.32 -5.04 5.69
N PRO A 26 4.80 -5.54 6.83
CA PRO A 26 4.91 -4.85 8.11
C PRO A 26 6.37 -4.64 8.52
N ALA A 27 6.73 -3.40 8.88
CA ALA A 27 8.03 -3.14 9.50
C ALA A 27 8.05 -3.70 10.93
N ALA A 28 9.20 -4.26 11.36
CA ALA A 28 9.34 -4.92 12.65
C ALA A 28 8.93 -4.02 13.82
N HIS A 29 9.38 -2.76 13.85
CA HIS A 29 9.08 -1.78 14.92
C HIS A 29 7.94 -0.81 14.55
N GLY A 30 7.32 -0.97 13.38
CA GLY A 30 6.15 -0.23 12.91
C GLY A 30 4.87 -1.07 13.01
N ALA A 31 4.36 -1.51 11.86
CA ALA A 31 3.10 -2.25 11.79
C ALA A 31 3.09 -3.57 12.58
N ASN A 32 4.23 -4.29 12.66
CA ASN A 32 4.33 -5.51 13.48
C ASN A 32 4.26 -5.20 15.00
N ARG A 33 4.66 -4.02 15.42
CA ARG A 33 4.50 -3.56 16.81
C ARG A 33 3.06 -3.13 17.09
N THR A 34 2.50 -2.31 16.20
CA THR A 34 1.20 -1.66 16.42
C THR A 34 -0.01 -2.49 15.98
N GLY A 35 0.17 -3.45 15.07
CA GLY A 35 -0.92 -4.25 14.50
C GLY A 35 -1.76 -3.52 13.46
N ARG A 36 -1.31 -2.38 12.92
CA ARG A 36 -1.96 -1.65 11.83
C ARG A 36 -0.94 -1.27 10.76
N MET A 37 -1.30 -1.50 9.49
CA MET A 37 -0.42 -1.22 8.34
C MET A 37 0.08 0.22 8.35
N PHE A 38 1.37 0.43 8.03
CA PHE A 38 2.04 1.74 7.96
C PHE A 38 1.90 2.57 9.25
N THR A 39 1.83 1.97 10.42
CA THR A 39 1.62 2.68 11.69
C THR A 39 2.82 2.56 12.60
N GLY A 40 3.25 3.69 13.17
CA GLY A 40 4.33 3.77 14.16
C GLY A 40 5.74 3.74 13.55
N ASP A 41 5.88 4.05 12.28
CA ASP A 41 7.16 4.22 11.60
C ASP A 41 7.14 5.37 10.59
N ARG A 42 8.33 5.76 10.11
CA ARG A 42 8.49 6.89 9.19
C ARG A 42 7.77 6.70 7.85
N SER A 43 7.65 5.46 7.37
CA SER A 43 6.93 5.20 6.11
C SER A 43 5.45 5.53 6.27
N GLY A 44 4.89 5.22 7.44
CA GLY A 44 3.54 5.60 7.81
C GLY A 44 3.34 7.11 7.93
N ASP A 45 4.30 7.82 8.55
CA ASP A 45 4.23 9.29 8.66
C ASP A 45 4.10 9.96 7.28
N TRP A 46 4.85 9.47 6.30
CA TRP A 46 4.78 9.98 4.92
C TRP A 46 3.46 9.61 4.24
N LEU A 47 3.05 8.35 4.34
CA LEU A 47 1.86 7.84 3.68
C LEU A 47 0.60 8.55 4.22
N TYR A 48 0.41 8.58 5.55
CA TYR A 48 -0.82 9.14 6.12
C TYR A 48 -0.90 10.65 5.98
N ARG A 49 0.23 11.39 5.97
CA ARG A 49 0.22 12.81 5.61
C ARG A 49 -0.28 13.04 4.18
N ALA A 50 0.19 12.25 3.23
CA ALA A 50 -0.25 12.35 1.84
C ALA A 50 -1.73 11.97 1.68
N LEU A 51 -2.18 10.91 2.34
CA LEU A 51 -3.60 10.50 2.34
C LEU A 51 -4.51 11.53 2.99
N HIS A 52 -4.08 12.17 4.07
CA HIS A 52 -4.84 13.24 4.71
C HIS A 52 -4.96 14.46 3.79
N ARG A 53 -3.87 14.87 3.10
CA ARG A 53 -3.92 15.97 2.12
C ARG A 53 -4.84 15.65 0.94
N ALA A 54 -4.90 14.39 0.54
CA ALA A 54 -5.79 13.92 -0.54
C ALA A 54 -7.24 13.63 -0.10
N GLY A 55 -7.56 13.76 1.19
CA GLY A 55 -8.92 13.55 1.72
C GLY A 55 -9.29 12.09 2.04
N PHE A 56 -8.36 11.14 1.94
CA PHE A 56 -8.59 9.73 2.24
C PHE A 56 -8.41 9.35 3.73
N ALA A 57 -7.78 10.21 4.53
CA ALA A 57 -7.58 9.98 5.97
C ALA A 57 -8.09 11.17 6.78
N ASN A 58 -8.68 10.91 7.94
CA ASN A 58 -9.20 11.95 8.85
C ASN A 58 -8.09 12.70 9.61
N GLN A 59 -6.88 12.15 9.66
CA GLN A 59 -5.71 12.73 10.33
C GLN A 59 -4.42 12.37 9.61
N ALA A 60 -3.37 13.19 9.81
CA ALA A 60 -2.07 13.04 9.16
C ALA A 60 -1.10 12.12 9.92
N THR A 61 -1.45 11.68 11.12
CA THR A 61 -0.59 10.90 12.03
C THR A 61 -1.13 9.49 12.24
N ALA A 62 -0.21 8.53 12.43
CA ALA A 62 -0.54 7.13 12.69
C ALA A 62 0.43 6.54 13.72
N THR A 63 0.07 6.58 15.00
CA THR A 63 0.95 6.19 16.10
C THR A 63 0.67 4.80 16.67
N ASP A 64 -0.62 4.45 16.79
CA ASP A 64 -1.08 3.15 17.25
C ASP A 64 -2.49 2.82 16.74
N ARG A 65 -3.02 1.64 17.09
CA ARG A 65 -4.35 1.19 16.62
C ARG A 65 -5.53 1.97 17.20
N ALA A 66 -5.34 2.62 18.34
CA ALA A 66 -6.40 3.32 19.07
C ALA A 66 -6.32 4.85 18.92
N ASP A 67 -5.49 5.36 18.01
CA ASP A 67 -5.22 6.80 17.83
C ASP A 67 -6.36 7.56 17.11
N GLY A 68 -7.44 6.90 16.75
CA GLY A 68 -8.59 7.52 16.10
C GLY A 68 -8.46 7.67 14.57
N LEU A 69 -7.36 7.20 13.98
CA LEU A 69 -7.19 7.21 12.51
C LEU A 69 -8.28 6.38 11.83
N ALA A 70 -8.95 6.99 10.87
CA ALA A 70 -9.92 6.35 9.98
C ALA A 70 -9.62 6.71 8.53
N LEU A 71 -9.87 5.76 7.64
CA LEU A 71 -9.78 5.96 6.19
C LEU A 71 -11.18 5.99 5.58
N SER A 72 -11.37 6.84 4.60
CA SER A 72 -12.60 6.93 3.81
C SER A 72 -12.27 6.63 2.35
N ASN A 73 -13.05 5.75 1.71
CA ASN A 73 -12.86 5.34 0.31
C ASN A 73 -11.44 4.83 0.01
N CYS A 74 -10.73 4.35 1.02
CA CYS A 74 -9.34 3.90 0.93
C CYS A 74 -9.10 2.68 1.82
N TYR A 75 -8.39 1.67 1.29
CA TYR A 75 -7.97 0.47 2.01
C TYR A 75 -6.47 0.23 1.81
N ILE A 76 -5.76 -0.13 2.86
CA ILE A 76 -4.31 -0.38 2.85
C ILE A 76 -4.02 -1.83 3.19
N THR A 77 -3.24 -2.50 2.35
CA THR A 77 -2.74 -3.84 2.58
C THR A 77 -1.26 -3.97 2.17
N ALA A 78 -0.72 -5.18 2.21
CA ALA A 78 0.65 -5.49 1.81
C ALA A 78 0.73 -6.87 1.14
N ILE A 79 1.79 -7.10 0.37
CA ILE A 79 2.02 -8.41 -0.27
C ILE A 79 2.50 -9.49 0.71
N VAL A 80 2.97 -9.09 1.90
CA VAL A 80 3.31 -9.97 3.02
C VAL A 80 2.73 -9.39 4.29
N HIS A 81 2.07 -10.21 5.10
CA HIS A 81 1.36 -9.77 6.31
C HIS A 81 2.14 -9.95 7.62
N CYS A 82 3.28 -10.63 7.57
CA CYS A 82 4.20 -10.79 8.71
C CYS A 82 5.46 -9.95 8.48
N ALA A 83 6.10 -9.48 9.54
CA ALA A 83 7.37 -8.78 9.44
C ALA A 83 8.49 -9.76 9.01
N PRO A 84 9.09 -9.58 7.83
CA PRO A 84 10.18 -10.44 7.41
C PRO A 84 11.50 -10.00 8.05
N PRO A 85 12.50 -10.88 8.19
CA PRO A 85 13.85 -10.50 8.63
C PRO A 85 14.39 -9.34 7.78
N ASP A 86 15.01 -8.36 8.42
CA ASP A 86 15.61 -7.17 7.79
C ASP A 86 14.65 -6.39 6.88
N ASN A 87 13.33 -6.52 7.07
CA ASN A 87 12.29 -5.95 6.19
C ASN A 87 12.42 -6.37 4.71
N LYS A 88 13.00 -7.55 4.46
CA LYS A 88 13.25 -8.08 3.11
C LYS A 88 12.60 -9.45 2.93
N PRO A 89 11.35 -9.53 2.51
CA PRO A 89 10.68 -10.81 2.30
C PRO A 89 11.35 -11.60 1.16
N THR A 90 11.61 -12.87 1.42
CA THR A 90 12.12 -13.82 0.41
C THR A 90 11.08 -14.07 -0.69
N ALA A 91 11.50 -14.74 -1.77
CA ALA A 91 10.57 -15.14 -2.84
C ALA A 91 9.53 -16.16 -2.32
N GLU A 92 9.94 -17.05 -1.43
CA GLU A 92 9.09 -18.05 -0.82
C GLU A 92 8.03 -17.42 0.10
N GLU A 93 8.43 -16.51 1.00
CA GLU A 93 7.50 -15.76 1.86
C GLU A 93 6.45 -14.99 1.04
N ARG A 94 6.87 -14.30 -0.03
CA ARG A 94 5.93 -13.61 -0.92
C ARG A 94 4.99 -14.57 -1.65
N SER A 95 5.49 -15.75 -2.06
CA SER A 95 4.67 -16.78 -2.71
C SER A 95 3.63 -17.36 -1.75
N THR A 96 4.05 -17.67 -0.53
CA THR A 96 3.18 -18.19 0.53
C THR A 96 2.09 -17.20 0.92
N CYS A 97 2.44 -15.89 1.00
CA CYS A 97 1.49 -14.84 1.38
C CYS A 97 0.61 -14.35 0.21
N ALA A 98 0.90 -14.72 -1.05
CA ALA A 98 0.20 -14.16 -2.22
C ALA A 98 -1.32 -14.37 -2.15
N GLY A 99 -1.78 -15.51 -1.63
CA GLY A 99 -3.21 -15.80 -1.50
C GLY A 99 -3.97 -14.86 -0.55
N TRP A 100 -3.29 -14.21 0.39
CA TRP A 100 -3.91 -13.20 1.26
C TRP A 100 -4.26 -11.94 0.48
N LEU A 101 -3.30 -11.40 -0.28
CA LEU A 101 -3.55 -10.24 -1.14
C LEU A 101 -4.65 -10.54 -2.16
N ASP A 102 -4.63 -11.74 -2.79
CA ASP A 102 -5.64 -12.14 -3.75
C ASP A 102 -7.04 -12.13 -3.10
N ARG A 103 -7.14 -12.69 -1.89
CA ARG A 103 -8.40 -12.73 -1.13
C ARG A 103 -8.88 -11.35 -0.71
N GLU A 104 -7.99 -10.47 -0.25
CA GLU A 104 -8.38 -9.10 0.12
C GLU A 104 -8.87 -8.31 -1.10
N LEU A 105 -8.21 -8.42 -2.26
CA LEU A 105 -8.67 -7.78 -3.49
C LEU A 105 -10.02 -8.34 -3.98
N ASP A 106 -10.30 -9.63 -3.77
CA ASP A 106 -11.62 -10.23 -4.06
C ASP A 106 -12.73 -9.67 -3.14
N LEU A 107 -12.37 -9.28 -1.92
CA LEU A 107 -13.29 -8.70 -0.93
C LEU A 107 -13.49 -7.18 -1.10
N LEU A 108 -12.79 -6.55 -2.04
CA LEU A 108 -12.87 -5.13 -2.36
C LEU A 108 -13.38 -4.91 -3.80
N PRO A 109 -14.63 -5.32 -4.10
CA PRO A 109 -15.15 -5.31 -5.47
C PRO A 109 -15.31 -3.91 -6.06
N SER A 110 -15.36 -2.88 -5.20
CA SER A 110 -15.47 -1.48 -5.60
C SER A 110 -14.12 -0.86 -6.02
N ALA A 111 -13.00 -1.59 -5.89
CA ALA A 111 -11.67 -1.06 -6.17
C ALA A 111 -11.51 -0.63 -7.64
N GLU A 112 -11.31 0.66 -7.87
CA GLU A 112 -11.08 1.27 -9.19
C GLU A 112 -9.62 1.64 -9.40
N VAL A 113 -8.89 1.93 -8.32
CA VAL A 113 -7.47 2.25 -8.35
C VAL A 113 -6.71 1.38 -7.35
N VAL A 114 -5.59 0.81 -7.81
CA VAL A 114 -4.62 0.14 -6.94
C VAL A 114 -3.29 0.87 -7.00
N VAL A 115 -2.90 1.53 -5.92
CA VAL A 115 -1.57 2.14 -5.77
C VAL A 115 -0.59 1.11 -5.20
N ALA A 116 0.40 0.72 -5.99
CA ALA A 116 1.42 -0.24 -5.58
C ALA A 116 2.72 0.48 -5.17
N LEU A 117 3.05 0.44 -3.89
CA LEU A 117 4.21 1.12 -3.31
C LEU A 117 5.46 0.24 -3.35
N GLY A 118 6.32 0.52 -4.32
CA GLY A 118 7.57 -0.20 -4.58
C GLY A 118 7.45 -1.30 -5.64
N GLN A 119 8.61 -1.66 -6.22
CA GLN A 119 8.67 -2.59 -7.35
C GLN A 119 8.11 -3.99 -7.04
N LEU A 120 8.33 -4.49 -5.80
CA LEU A 120 7.85 -5.83 -5.43
C LEU A 120 6.32 -5.86 -5.31
N ALA A 121 5.73 -4.82 -4.69
CA ALA A 121 4.28 -4.67 -4.61
C ALA A 121 3.67 -4.54 -6.01
N TYR A 122 4.23 -3.67 -6.86
CA TYR A 122 3.79 -3.50 -8.24
C TYR A 122 3.83 -4.82 -9.04
N ASN A 123 4.92 -5.57 -8.93
CA ASN A 123 5.05 -6.85 -9.62
C ASN A 123 4.03 -7.88 -9.13
N GLN A 124 3.73 -7.90 -7.84
CA GLN A 124 2.75 -8.82 -7.26
C GLN A 124 1.33 -8.45 -7.68
N VAL A 125 0.97 -7.16 -7.64
CA VAL A 125 -0.32 -6.64 -8.13
C VAL A 125 -0.52 -7.00 -9.61
N LEU A 126 0.45 -6.72 -10.49
CA LEU A 126 0.34 -7.10 -11.89
C LEU A 126 0.31 -8.62 -12.12
N ARG A 127 0.89 -9.42 -11.21
CA ARG A 127 0.78 -10.89 -11.28
C ARG A 127 -0.65 -11.35 -10.99
N ARG A 128 -1.31 -10.75 -10.00
CA ARG A 128 -2.71 -11.03 -9.64
C ARG A 128 -3.65 -10.85 -10.84
N PHE A 129 -3.43 -9.80 -11.63
CA PHE A 129 -4.25 -9.51 -12.81
C PHE A 129 -3.81 -10.27 -14.08
N GLY A 130 -2.64 -10.90 -14.06
CA GLY A 130 -2.17 -11.88 -15.05
C GLY A 130 -2.43 -11.54 -16.51
N PRO A 131 -3.36 -12.27 -17.18
CA PRO A 131 -3.64 -12.09 -18.61
C PRO A 131 -4.22 -10.73 -18.99
N ALA A 132 -4.87 -10.04 -18.05
CA ALA A 132 -5.47 -8.72 -18.26
C ALA A 132 -4.43 -7.58 -18.30
N VAL A 133 -3.17 -7.87 -17.93
CA VAL A 133 -2.07 -6.90 -18.00
C VAL A 133 -1.56 -6.77 -19.44
N PRO A 134 -1.35 -5.53 -19.96
CA PRO A 134 -0.81 -5.30 -21.29
C PRO A 134 0.52 -6.02 -21.56
N LYS A 135 0.75 -6.40 -22.82
CA LYS A 135 2.01 -6.99 -23.30
C LYS A 135 2.70 -6.01 -24.27
N PRO A 136 4.04 -5.80 -24.18
CA PRO A 136 4.94 -6.33 -23.16
C PRO A 136 4.59 -5.80 -21.78
N ARG A 137 4.87 -6.59 -20.71
CA ARG A 137 4.55 -6.22 -19.35
C ARG A 137 5.19 -4.87 -18.98
N PRO A 138 4.41 -3.86 -18.51
CA PRO A 138 4.93 -2.55 -18.20
C PRO A 138 5.99 -2.58 -17.09
N ARG A 139 7.11 -1.89 -17.31
CA ARG A 139 8.18 -1.78 -16.30
C ARG A 139 7.75 -0.87 -15.17
N PHE A 140 8.24 -1.15 -13.96
CA PHE A 140 8.05 -0.28 -12.81
C PHE A 140 8.67 1.11 -13.04
N GLY A 141 7.96 2.13 -12.64
CA GLY A 141 8.40 3.54 -12.61
C GLY A 141 7.43 4.34 -11.76
N HIS A 142 7.92 5.29 -10.97
CA HIS A 142 7.05 6.17 -10.17
C HIS A 142 6.08 6.93 -11.07
N GLY A 143 4.81 7.00 -10.69
CA GLY A 143 3.76 7.62 -11.48
C GLY A 143 3.30 6.81 -12.72
N ARG A 144 3.85 5.60 -12.94
CA ARG A 144 3.40 4.77 -14.07
C ARG A 144 2.00 4.23 -13.81
N GLU A 145 1.12 4.48 -14.77
CA GLU A 145 -0.23 3.94 -14.81
C GLU A 145 -0.31 2.72 -15.73
N VAL A 146 -1.10 1.73 -15.34
CA VAL A 146 -1.38 0.52 -16.11
C VAL A 146 -2.86 0.22 -16.02
N SER A 147 -3.58 0.35 -17.12
CA SER A 147 -4.96 -0.11 -17.23
C SER A 147 -4.98 -1.63 -17.34
N VAL A 148 -5.65 -2.28 -16.41
CA VAL A 148 -5.84 -3.74 -16.43
C VAL A 148 -7.21 -4.03 -17.03
N GLY A 149 -7.26 -4.85 -18.07
CA GLY A 149 -8.52 -5.12 -18.79
C GLY A 149 -9.63 -5.65 -17.87
N GLY A 150 -10.73 -4.89 -17.72
CA GLY A 150 -11.83 -5.24 -16.83
C GLY A 150 -11.51 -5.16 -15.33
N GLY A 151 -10.41 -4.52 -14.94
CA GLY A 151 -9.98 -4.34 -13.56
C GLY A 151 -9.60 -2.90 -13.25
N PRO A 152 -8.98 -2.65 -12.08
CA PRO A 152 -8.62 -1.31 -11.63
C PRO A 152 -7.49 -0.69 -12.44
N LEU A 153 -7.35 0.63 -12.38
CA LEU A 153 -6.13 1.33 -12.76
C LEU A 153 -5.03 1.05 -11.73
N VAL A 154 -3.90 0.52 -12.17
CA VAL A 154 -2.74 0.30 -11.29
C VAL A 154 -1.77 1.48 -11.42
N ILE A 155 -1.50 2.18 -10.32
CA ILE A 155 -0.53 3.28 -10.25
C ILE A 155 0.69 2.82 -9.45
N ALA A 156 1.88 2.89 -10.05
CA ALA A 156 3.13 2.56 -9.37
C ALA A 156 3.69 3.77 -8.62
N GLY A 157 4.02 3.61 -7.34
CA GLY A 157 4.69 4.62 -6.52
C GLY A 157 6.01 4.11 -5.94
N TYR A 158 7.00 5.00 -5.74
CA TYR A 158 8.13 4.65 -4.88
C TYR A 158 7.63 4.44 -3.45
N HIS A 159 8.17 3.41 -2.78
CA HIS A 159 7.85 3.16 -1.38
C HIS A 159 8.38 4.29 -0.50
N PRO A 160 7.59 4.84 0.47
CA PRO A 160 8.03 5.91 1.35
C PRO A 160 9.00 5.44 2.45
N SER A 161 9.95 4.57 2.07
CA SER A 161 11.01 4.08 2.96
C SER A 161 12.00 5.19 3.32
N GLN A 162 12.67 5.05 4.45
CA GLN A 162 13.74 5.96 4.87
C GLN A 162 14.79 6.14 3.78
N GLN A 163 15.19 5.06 3.10
CA GLN A 163 16.14 5.12 2.00
C GLN A 163 15.69 6.06 0.88
N ASN A 164 14.43 5.95 0.43
CA ASN A 164 13.94 6.77 -0.67
C ASN A 164 13.70 8.23 -0.25
N THR A 165 13.25 8.45 0.99
CA THR A 165 12.95 9.80 1.49
C THR A 165 14.22 10.58 1.88
N PHE A 166 15.21 9.93 2.50
CA PHE A 166 16.47 10.59 2.86
C PHE A 166 17.38 10.89 1.66
N THR A 167 17.31 10.07 0.62
CA THR A 167 18.10 10.30 -0.60
C THR A 167 17.43 11.26 -1.59
N GLY A 168 16.22 11.76 -1.27
CA GLY A 168 15.44 12.59 -2.17
C GLY A 168 14.89 11.88 -3.41
N ARG A 169 14.99 10.55 -3.46
CA ARG A 169 14.41 9.74 -4.54
C ARG A 169 12.87 9.82 -4.54
N LEU A 170 12.27 9.99 -3.37
CA LEU A 170 10.86 10.29 -3.19
C LEU A 170 10.74 11.58 -2.39
N THR A 171 10.04 12.58 -2.95
CA THR A 171 9.65 13.80 -2.26
C THR A 171 8.18 13.75 -1.82
N GLU A 172 7.76 14.68 -0.96
CA GLU A 172 6.34 14.77 -0.56
C GLU A 172 5.45 15.09 -1.76
N GLU A 173 5.87 16.02 -2.61
CA GLU A 173 5.13 16.40 -3.82
C GLU A 173 4.96 15.22 -4.79
N MET A 174 5.99 14.39 -4.93
CA MET A 174 5.89 13.18 -5.76
C MET A 174 4.85 12.20 -5.19
N LEU A 175 4.82 12.00 -3.87
CA LEU A 175 3.85 11.10 -3.24
C LEU A 175 2.44 11.69 -3.29
N ASP A 176 2.30 12.99 -3.07
CA ASP A 176 1.02 13.71 -3.18
C ASP A 176 0.43 13.60 -4.58
N ALA A 177 1.25 13.73 -5.63
CA ALA A 177 0.80 13.59 -7.02
C ALA A 177 0.18 12.21 -7.31
N ILE A 178 0.70 11.12 -6.68
CA ILE A 178 0.09 9.78 -6.80
C ILE A 178 -1.34 9.78 -6.24
N PHE A 179 -1.55 10.35 -5.04
CA PHE A 179 -2.87 10.32 -4.40
C PHE A 179 -3.83 11.36 -4.97
N THR A 180 -3.33 12.49 -5.47
CA THR A 180 -4.13 13.44 -6.26
C THR A 180 -4.67 12.73 -7.51
N ARG A 181 -3.80 12.03 -8.25
CA ARG A 181 -4.21 11.29 -9.43
C ARG A 181 -5.19 10.15 -9.11
N ALA A 182 -4.96 9.42 -8.01
CA ALA A 182 -5.91 8.40 -7.54
C ALA A 182 -7.28 9.01 -7.22
N ASN A 183 -7.30 10.18 -6.55
CA ASN A 183 -8.53 10.87 -6.19
C ASN A 183 -9.30 11.38 -7.41
N GLU A 184 -8.62 11.84 -8.47
CA GLU A 184 -9.27 12.19 -9.74
C GLU A 184 -10.03 11.01 -10.32
N VAL A 185 -9.43 9.81 -10.31
CA VAL A 185 -10.07 8.61 -10.90
C VAL A 185 -11.25 8.12 -10.06
N VAL A 186 -11.12 8.10 -8.72
CA VAL A 186 -12.20 7.63 -7.85
C VAL A 186 -13.26 8.70 -7.56
N GLY A 187 -13.02 9.95 -7.94
CA GLY A 187 -13.97 11.08 -7.81
C GLY A 187 -14.90 11.22 -9.01
N GLU A 188 -14.57 10.61 -10.15
CA GLU A 188 -15.42 10.54 -11.34
C GLU A 188 -16.53 9.48 -11.15
#